data_1ecfb9d88327b94d93cb7343a935f215
#
_entry.id   1ecfb9d88327b94d93cb7343a935f215
#
_cell.length_a   1.000
_cell.length_b   1.000
_cell.length_c   1.000
_cell.angle_alpha   90.00
_cell.angle_beta   90.00
_cell.angle_gamma   90.00
#
_symmetry.space_group_name_H-M   'P 1'
#
loop_
_entity.id
_entity.type
_entity.pdbx_description
1 polymer ?
#
loop_
_entity_poly.entity_id
_entity_poly.type
_entity_poly.pdbx_seq_one_letter_code
_entity_poly.pdbx_strand_id
1 'polypeptide(L)'
;MDCLGDRNILFSKIEGCLRNAEQVTERDKSNIKDFFGDEENTNVIEDTNFSEVEFDHVSAEWSALGFYLESHPIESKKKEVRNMCGFFISELQAESHPQRVAGTLVHLNVRQGKRGRFAFATLDDSSGRIEVSVWADVFDNYRSLLKKGQLLVVEGVVERDEYGGKNSYKIIAKKILTFDQARREYVKNISIHLDNKFDQNSVISVIKELAIADEGNQVLLSYEAEEASAEIELPINYLIDLKDENIKILKNTFGKDNINLVYHSRSHLN
;
A
#
# COMPACT_ATOMS: atom_id res chain seq x y z
N MET A 1 11.15 -13.53 21.48
CA MET A 1 11.33 -14.26 20.20
C MET A 1 12.55 -13.81 19.43
N ASP A 2 12.95 -12.57 19.52
CA ASP A 2 14.11 -12.02 18.77
C ASP A 2 15.46 -12.64 19.10
N CYS A 3 15.55 -13.35 20.22
CA CYS A 3 16.73 -14.15 20.59
C CYS A 3 16.86 -15.47 19.82
N LEU A 4 15.85 -15.89 19.07
CA LEU A 4 15.83 -17.16 18.31
C LEU A 4 16.15 -16.99 16.82
N GLY A 5 16.32 -15.74 16.35
CA GLY A 5 16.63 -15.41 14.96
C GLY A 5 15.56 -14.58 14.26
N ASP A 6 15.70 -14.43 12.94
CA ASP A 6 14.78 -13.65 12.13
C ASP A 6 13.37 -14.24 12.17
N ARG A 7 12.37 -13.38 12.44
CA ARG A 7 10.97 -13.76 12.58
C ARG A 7 10.39 -14.40 11.31
N ASN A 8 10.80 -13.94 10.14
CA ASN A 8 10.32 -14.48 8.85
C ASN A 8 10.78 -15.90 8.65
N ILE A 9 12.05 -16.16 8.97
CA ILE A 9 12.65 -17.51 8.90
C ILE A 9 11.97 -18.43 9.91
N LEU A 10 11.74 -17.95 11.13
CA LEU A 10 11.05 -18.72 12.17
C LEU A 10 9.61 -19.05 11.77
N PHE A 11 8.89 -18.08 11.22
CA PHE A 11 7.49 -18.27 10.80
C PHE A 11 7.37 -19.28 9.65
N SER A 12 8.27 -19.23 8.66
CA SER A 12 8.30 -20.19 7.56
C SER A 12 8.60 -21.64 8.02
N LYS A 13 9.29 -21.80 9.14
CA LYS A 13 9.65 -23.12 9.71
C LYS A 13 8.56 -23.72 10.62
N ILE A 14 7.58 -22.93 11.08
CA ILE A 14 6.54 -23.40 12.03
C ILE A 14 5.78 -24.61 11.49
N GLU A 15 5.33 -24.57 10.25
CA GLU A 15 4.54 -25.65 9.66
C GLU A 15 5.33 -26.96 9.55
N GLY A 16 6.60 -26.85 9.16
CA GLY A 16 7.53 -28.00 9.15
C GLY A 16 7.79 -28.58 10.54
N CYS A 17 8.00 -27.71 11.54
CA CYS A 17 8.18 -28.15 12.92
C CYS A 17 6.94 -28.82 13.49
N LEU A 18 5.73 -28.31 13.19
CA LEU A 18 4.48 -28.93 13.62
C LEU A 18 4.28 -30.30 13.01
N ARG A 19 4.50 -30.47 11.70
CA ARG A 19 4.43 -31.80 11.04
C ARG A 19 5.41 -32.80 11.63
N ASN A 20 6.65 -32.37 11.90
CA ASN A 20 7.65 -33.23 12.52
C ASN A 20 7.24 -33.63 13.94
N ALA A 21 6.71 -32.70 14.73
CA ALA A 21 6.20 -32.97 16.09
C ALA A 21 5.02 -33.96 16.07
N GLU A 22 4.11 -33.82 15.11
CA GLU A 22 2.99 -34.76 14.92
C GLU A 22 3.51 -36.17 14.54
N GLN A 23 4.45 -36.28 13.63
CA GLN A 23 5.05 -37.56 13.25
C GLN A 23 5.77 -38.25 14.40
N VAL A 24 6.55 -37.49 15.20
CA VAL A 24 7.18 -38.02 16.42
C VAL A 24 6.14 -38.52 17.41
N THR A 25 5.08 -37.75 17.64
CA THR A 25 4.00 -38.10 18.56
C THR A 25 3.24 -39.35 18.10
N GLU A 26 3.01 -39.51 16.79
CA GLU A 26 2.38 -40.71 16.23
C GLU A 26 3.26 -41.94 16.33
N ARG A 27 4.58 -41.82 16.11
CA ARG A 27 5.57 -42.88 16.31
C ARG A 27 5.60 -43.35 17.76
N ASP A 28 5.65 -42.42 18.70
CA ASP A 28 5.61 -42.72 20.14
C ASP A 28 4.35 -43.44 20.57
N LYS A 29 3.18 -43.05 20.00
CA LYS A 29 1.90 -43.72 20.26
C LYS A 29 1.80 -45.10 19.65
N SER A 30 2.40 -45.35 18.50
CA SER A 30 2.32 -46.62 17.76
C SER A 30 3.22 -47.71 18.32
N ASN A 31 4.09 -47.41 19.25
CA ASN A 31 5.03 -48.37 19.90
C ASN A 31 5.84 -49.20 18.89
N ILE A 32 6.01 -48.72 17.66
CA ILE A 32 6.82 -49.35 16.62
C ILE A 32 8.28 -49.00 16.91
N LYS A 33 9.03 -49.90 17.54
CA LYS A 33 10.48 -49.81 17.63
C LYS A 33 11.03 -49.93 16.23
N ASP A 34 11.71 -48.90 15.76
CA ASP A 34 12.44 -48.95 14.49
C ASP A 34 13.45 -50.10 14.50
N PHE A 35 13.34 -51.04 13.54
CA PHE A 35 14.16 -52.24 13.44
C PHE A 35 15.59 -51.92 12.89
N PHE A 36 15.80 -50.68 12.48
CA PHE A 36 17.10 -50.18 12.00
C PHE A 36 17.60 -49.12 12.99
N GLY A 37 18.37 -49.56 13.95
CA GLY A 37 19.26 -48.93 14.91
C GLY A 37 19.23 -47.39 15.07
N ASP A 38 19.36 -46.98 16.30
CA ASP A 38 19.61 -45.59 16.76
C ASP A 38 20.77 -44.93 15.98
N GLU A 39 20.51 -44.46 14.79
CA GLU A 39 21.24 -43.30 14.28
C GLU A 39 20.51 -42.07 14.86
N GLU A 40 21.22 -41.29 15.64
CA GLU A 40 20.83 -39.95 16.08
C GLU A 40 20.41 -39.16 14.85
N ASN A 41 19.11 -39.28 14.50
CA ASN A 41 18.50 -38.39 13.54
C ASN A 41 18.36 -37.02 14.22
N THR A 42 19.50 -36.34 14.32
CA THR A 42 19.51 -34.90 14.24
C THR A 42 18.88 -34.59 12.88
N ASN A 43 17.54 -34.48 12.85
CA ASN A 43 16.84 -33.91 11.74
C ASN A 43 17.34 -32.47 11.59
N VAL A 44 18.49 -32.35 10.94
CA VAL A 44 18.90 -31.13 10.29
C VAL A 44 17.75 -30.82 9.35
N ILE A 45 16.98 -29.80 9.70
CA ILE A 45 16.02 -29.20 8.79
C ILE A 45 16.89 -28.78 7.61
N GLU A 46 16.94 -29.63 6.56
CA GLU A 46 17.59 -29.27 5.33
C GLU A 46 17.08 -27.90 4.95
N ASP A 47 17.98 -26.98 4.68
CA ASP A 47 17.68 -25.68 4.10
C ASP A 47 17.08 -25.91 2.69
N THR A 48 15.84 -26.41 2.69
CA THR A 48 15.02 -26.31 1.50
C THR A 48 14.88 -24.82 1.23
N ASN A 49 15.24 -24.39 0.04
CA ASN A 49 15.07 -23.03 -0.48
C ASN A 49 13.64 -22.59 -0.25
N PHE A 50 13.36 -22.06 0.94
CA PHE A 50 12.11 -21.39 1.21
C PHE A 50 12.20 -20.05 0.49
N SER A 51 11.35 -19.84 -0.50
CA SER A 51 11.09 -18.51 -1.02
C SER A 51 10.82 -17.61 0.18
N GLU A 52 11.56 -16.52 0.29
CA GLU A 52 11.31 -15.47 1.29
C GLU A 52 9.86 -15.03 1.11
N VAL A 53 8.98 -15.57 1.92
CA VAL A 53 7.62 -15.04 2.06
C VAL A 53 7.81 -13.72 2.81
N GLU A 54 7.72 -12.63 2.06
CA GLU A 54 7.76 -11.28 2.63
C GLU A 54 6.56 -11.17 3.59
N PHE A 55 6.81 -11.42 4.87
CA PHE A 55 5.78 -11.38 5.90
C PHE A 55 5.38 -9.91 6.11
N ASP A 56 4.13 -9.58 5.80
CA ASP A 56 3.60 -8.25 6.05
C ASP A 56 3.39 -8.03 7.55
N HIS A 57 4.47 -7.62 8.23
CA HIS A 57 4.47 -7.32 9.66
C HIS A 57 3.38 -6.31 10.03
N VAL A 58 3.11 -5.35 9.17
CA VAL A 58 2.16 -4.26 9.41
C VAL A 58 0.73 -4.78 9.48
N SER A 59 0.34 -5.64 8.54
CA SER A 59 -1.00 -6.28 8.56
C SER A 59 -1.15 -7.27 9.71
N ALA A 60 -0.09 -8.01 10.04
CA ALA A 60 -0.09 -8.95 11.16
C ALA A 60 -0.21 -8.22 12.51
N GLU A 61 0.51 -7.11 12.68
CA GLU A 61 0.47 -6.27 13.87
C GLU A 61 -0.95 -5.70 14.09
N TRP A 62 -1.54 -5.14 13.04
CA TRP A 62 -2.93 -4.66 13.07
C TRP A 62 -3.92 -5.78 13.43
N SER A 63 -3.76 -6.97 12.81
CA SER A 63 -4.66 -8.11 13.06
C SER A 63 -4.59 -8.60 14.50
N ALA A 64 -3.40 -8.53 15.12
CA ALA A 64 -3.16 -9.01 16.47
C ALA A 64 -3.54 -7.97 17.55
N LEU A 65 -3.23 -6.70 17.32
CA LEU A 65 -3.27 -5.64 18.33
C LEU A 65 -4.40 -4.63 18.10
N GLY A 66 -4.86 -4.48 16.85
CA GLY A 66 -5.84 -3.45 16.47
C GLY A 66 -5.26 -2.03 16.37
N PHE A 67 -3.93 -1.89 16.43
CA PHE A 67 -3.19 -0.65 16.24
C PHE A 67 -1.76 -0.96 15.75
N TYR A 68 -1.06 0.05 15.24
CA TYR A 68 0.30 -0.06 14.72
C TYR A 68 1.31 0.37 15.79
N LEU A 69 2.32 -0.47 16.08
CA LEU A 69 3.37 -0.22 17.05
C LEU A 69 4.67 0.26 16.40
N GLU A 70 5.14 -0.46 15.39
CA GLU A 70 6.44 -0.20 14.80
C GLU A 70 6.36 0.80 13.64
N SER A 71 5.39 0.62 12.72
CA SER A 71 5.25 1.53 11.58
C SER A 71 3.80 1.63 11.11
N HIS A 72 3.34 2.85 10.88
CA HIS A 72 2.04 3.08 10.27
C HIS A 72 2.12 2.82 8.76
N PRO A 73 1.12 2.16 8.11
CA PRO A 73 1.16 1.84 6.67
C PRO A 73 1.44 3.04 5.76
N ILE A 74 1.04 4.23 6.20
CA ILE A 74 1.20 5.47 5.45
C ILE A 74 2.64 6.02 5.49
N GLU A 75 3.50 5.55 6.42
CA GLU A 75 4.85 6.10 6.60
C GLU A 75 5.68 6.03 5.31
N SER A 76 5.67 4.87 4.66
CA SER A 76 6.38 4.67 3.39
C SER A 76 5.81 5.49 2.23
N LYS A 77 4.58 6.00 2.37
CA LYS A 77 3.81 6.72 1.35
C LYS A 77 3.61 8.21 1.68
N LYS A 78 4.14 8.71 2.80
CA LYS A 78 3.95 10.10 3.24
C LYS A 78 4.27 11.14 2.17
N LYS A 79 5.37 10.96 1.43
CA LYS A 79 5.75 11.87 0.33
C LYS A 79 4.69 11.88 -0.78
N GLU A 80 4.17 10.72 -1.15
CA GLU A 80 3.13 10.59 -2.16
C GLU A 80 1.81 11.19 -1.68
N VAL A 81 1.41 10.92 -0.44
CA VAL A 81 0.23 11.52 0.19
C VAL A 81 0.33 13.05 0.19
N ARG A 82 1.48 13.59 0.57
CA ARG A 82 1.70 15.04 0.55
C ARG A 82 1.55 15.63 -0.85
N ASN A 83 2.07 14.97 -1.86
CA ASN A 83 1.97 15.41 -3.25
C ASN A 83 0.53 15.30 -3.78
N MET A 84 -0.19 14.23 -3.43
CA MET A 84 -1.55 13.95 -3.90
C MET A 84 -2.61 14.79 -3.18
N CYS A 85 -2.54 14.88 -1.85
CA CYS A 85 -3.53 15.55 -1.00
C CYS A 85 -3.13 17.00 -0.67
N GLY A 86 -1.82 17.27 -0.49
CA GLY A 86 -1.25 18.57 -0.18
C GLY A 86 -1.07 18.85 1.29
N PHE A 87 -1.77 18.16 2.15
CA PHE A 87 -1.74 18.31 3.59
C PHE A 87 -2.00 16.96 4.25
N PHE A 88 -1.65 16.86 5.51
CA PHE A 88 -2.02 15.74 6.38
C PHE A 88 -3.28 16.09 7.19
N ILE A 89 -3.89 15.08 7.81
CA ILE A 89 -5.13 15.25 8.58
C ILE A 89 -5.00 16.31 9.67
N SER A 90 -3.85 16.42 10.33
CA SER A 90 -3.58 17.43 11.36
C SER A 90 -3.56 18.87 10.84
N GLU A 91 -3.40 19.07 9.55
CA GLU A 91 -3.31 20.39 8.89
C GLU A 91 -4.63 20.80 8.22
N LEU A 92 -5.66 19.93 8.27
CA LEU A 92 -6.94 20.15 7.62
C LEU A 92 -7.67 21.40 8.12
N GLN A 93 -8.29 22.08 7.18
CA GLN A 93 -9.19 23.22 7.45
C GLN A 93 -10.49 23.03 6.67
N ALA A 94 -11.58 23.54 7.21
CA ALA A 94 -12.85 23.53 6.51
C ALA A 94 -12.81 24.49 5.32
N GLU A 95 -13.11 23.97 4.14
CA GLU A 95 -13.15 24.71 2.89
C GLU A 95 -14.42 24.33 2.11
N SER A 96 -14.92 25.27 1.29
CA SER A 96 -16.16 25.06 0.51
C SER A 96 -15.96 24.14 -0.70
N HIS A 97 -14.71 23.95 -1.14
CA HIS A 97 -14.38 23.07 -2.25
C HIS A 97 -13.98 21.68 -1.76
N PRO A 98 -14.13 20.65 -2.61
CA PRO A 98 -13.70 19.30 -2.26
C PRO A 98 -12.19 19.23 -1.98
N GLN A 99 -11.84 18.50 -0.94
CA GLN A 99 -10.45 18.22 -0.57
C GLN A 99 -10.20 16.73 -0.64
N ARG A 100 -8.92 16.32 -0.78
CA ARG A 100 -8.50 14.92 -0.76
C ARG A 100 -7.80 14.63 0.55
N VAL A 101 -8.19 13.53 1.18
CA VAL A 101 -7.61 13.05 2.44
C VAL A 101 -7.22 11.61 2.26
N ALA A 102 -5.99 11.26 2.60
CA ALA A 102 -5.53 9.88 2.61
C ALA A 102 -5.34 9.39 4.04
N GLY A 103 -5.69 8.14 4.29
CA GLY A 103 -5.49 7.53 5.61
C GLY A 103 -5.87 6.05 5.62
N THR A 104 -5.41 5.35 6.62
CA THR A 104 -5.79 3.96 6.87
C THR A 104 -7.14 3.91 7.57
N LEU A 105 -8.05 3.06 7.09
CA LEU A 105 -9.37 2.87 7.70
C LEU A 105 -9.24 2.11 9.01
N VAL A 106 -9.32 2.81 10.13
CA VAL A 106 -9.18 2.23 11.47
C VAL A 106 -10.51 1.84 12.10
N HIS A 107 -11.57 2.58 11.81
CA HIS A 107 -12.91 2.28 12.32
C HIS A 107 -13.98 2.42 11.24
N LEU A 108 -14.97 1.51 11.27
CA LEU A 108 -16.10 1.52 10.34
C LEU A 108 -17.38 1.15 11.11
N ASN A 109 -18.36 2.03 11.06
CA ASN A 109 -19.68 1.84 11.65
C ASN A 109 -20.76 2.01 10.58
N VAL A 110 -21.34 0.90 10.13
CA VAL A 110 -22.39 0.89 9.11
C VAL A 110 -23.76 0.93 9.79
N ARG A 111 -24.63 1.80 9.32
CA ARG A 111 -25.99 1.99 9.84
C ARG A 111 -27.02 1.91 8.72
N GLN A 112 -28.25 1.55 9.10
CA GLN A 112 -29.41 1.57 8.22
C GLN A 112 -30.20 2.86 8.44
N GLY A 113 -30.36 3.64 7.38
CA GLY A 113 -31.19 4.84 7.38
C GLY A 113 -32.43 4.68 6.50
N LYS A 114 -33.24 5.73 6.44
CA LYS A 114 -34.46 5.75 5.59
C LYS A 114 -34.15 5.70 4.09
N ARG A 115 -32.99 6.22 3.66
CA ARG A 115 -32.56 6.30 2.25
C ARG A 115 -31.57 5.19 1.85
N GLY A 116 -31.35 4.18 2.69
CA GLY A 116 -30.38 3.12 2.44
C GLY A 116 -29.32 3.03 3.56
N ARG A 117 -28.33 2.17 3.34
CA ARG A 117 -27.20 2.02 4.27
C ARG A 117 -26.23 3.17 4.10
N PHE A 118 -25.66 3.63 5.20
CA PHE A 118 -24.61 4.63 5.24
C PHE A 118 -23.56 4.24 6.28
N ALA A 119 -22.42 4.85 6.25
CA ALA A 119 -21.35 4.53 7.20
C ALA A 119 -20.67 5.77 7.74
N PHE A 120 -20.19 5.65 8.98
CA PHE A 120 -19.18 6.52 9.55
C PHE A 120 -17.86 5.73 9.59
N ALA A 121 -16.86 6.25 8.94
CA ALA A 121 -15.53 5.66 8.86
C ALA A 121 -14.53 6.60 9.55
N THR A 122 -13.48 6.06 10.16
CA THR A 122 -12.39 6.88 10.71
C THR A 122 -11.13 6.55 9.94
N LEU A 123 -10.51 7.56 9.35
CA LEU A 123 -9.20 7.48 8.73
C LEU A 123 -8.12 7.99 9.67
N ASP A 124 -6.96 7.34 9.65
CA ASP A 124 -5.76 7.68 10.40
C ASP A 124 -4.57 7.79 9.41
N ASP A 125 -3.83 8.90 9.45
CA ASP A 125 -2.66 9.13 8.60
C ASP A 125 -1.35 9.27 9.41
N SER A 126 -1.35 8.82 10.65
CA SER A 126 -0.31 8.99 11.65
C SER A 126 -0.10 10.43 12.17
N SER A 127 -0.63 11.44 11.51
CA SER A 127 -0.63 12.83 12.01
C SER A 127 -1.89 13.15 12.82
N GLY A 128 -3.00 12.47 12.51
CA GLY A 128 -4.29 12.67 13.15
C GLY A 128 -5.35 11.71 12.62
N ARG A 129 -6.57 11.87 13.14
CA ARG A 129 -7.75 11.10 12.74
C ARG A 129 -8.87 12.02 12.26
N ILE A 130 -9.61 11.57 11.24
CA ILE A 130 -10.78 12.27 10.75
C ILE A 130 -11.93 11.31 10.57
N GLU A 131 -13.14 11.76 10.95
CA GLU A 131 -14.36 11.04 10.63
C GLU A 131 -14.80 11.31 9.18
N VAL A 132 -15.12 10.25 8.46
CA VAL A 132 -15.65 10.26 7.10
C VAL A 132 -17.10 9.84 7.12
N SER A 133 -17.98 10.76 6.77
CA SER A 133 -19.41 10.47 6.57
C SER A 133 -19.64 9.96 5.15
N VAL A 134 -20.03 8.70 5.02
CA VAL A 134 -20.28 8.03 3.73
C VAL A 134 -21.78 7.79 3.59
N TRP A 135 -22.47 8.68 2.88
CA TRP A 135 -23.91 8.60 2.68
C TRP A 135 -24.30 7.49 1.70
N ALA A 136 -25.59 7.14 1.67
CA ALA A 136 -26.11 5.95 0.99
C ALA A 136 -25.62 5.80 -0.45
N ASP A 137 -25.71 6.85 -1.27
CA ASP A 137 -25.33 6.82 -2.68
C ASP A 137 -23.83 6.48 -2.87
N VAL A 138 -22.98 7.07 -2.02
CA VAL A 138 -21.53 6.83 -2.01
C VAL A 138 -21.22 5.46 -1.41
N PHE A 139 -21.94 5.09 -0.33
CA PHE A 139 -21.74 3.81 0.33
C PHE A 139 -22.01 2.62 -0.61
N ASP A 140 -23.09 2.66 -1.38
CA ASP A 140 -23.44 1.56 -2.29
C ASP A 140 -22.40 1.37 -3.40
N ASN A 141 -21.78 2.46 -3.87
CA ASN A 141 -20.75 2.42 -4.90
C ASN A 141 -19.39 1.92 -4.38
N TYR A 142 -19.03 2.26 -3.12
CA TYR A 142 -17.67 2.05 -2.60
C TYR A 142 -17.58 1.08 -1.41
N ARG A 143 -18.67 0.41 -1.02
CA ARG A 143 -18.71 -0.51 0.13
C ARG A 143 -17.65 -1.61 0.11
N SER A 144 -17.28 -2.08 -1.09
CA SER A 144 -16.26 -3.12 -1.26
C SER A 144 -14.86 -2.66 -0.85
N LEU A 145 -14.59 -1.35 -0.91
CA LEU A 145 -13.33 -0.72 -0.54
C LEU A 145 -13.22 -0.44 0.96
N LEU A 146 -14.36 -0.34 1.66
CA LEU A 146 -14.41 0.01 3.08
C LEU A 146 -14.03 -1.19 3.97
N LYS A 147 -12.76 -1.56 3.97
CA LYS A 147 -12.21 -2.63 4.80
C LYS A 147 -11.22 -2.04 5.80
N LYS A 148 -11.32 -2.46 7.08
CA LYS A 148 -10.38 -2.04 8.12
C LYS A 148 -8.94 -2.42 7.74
N GLY A 149 -8.00 -1.54 8.06
CA GLY A 149 -6.59 -1.69 7.70
C GLY A 149 -6.25 -1.21 6.28
N GLN A 150 -7.25 -0.94 5.43
CA GLN A 150 -7.01 -0.49 4.06
C GLN A 150 -6.62 0.98 4.01
N LEU A 151 -5.56 1.30 3.26
CA LEU A 151 -5.19 2.68 2.93
C LEU A 151 -6.11 3.19 1.82
N LEU A 152 -6.85 4.26 2.13
CA LEU A 152 -7.84 4.86 1.24
C LEU A 152 -7.51 6.33 1.00
N VAL A 153 -7.96 6.82 -0.16
CA VAL A 153 -8.01 8.24 -0.48
C VAL A 153 -9.46 8.64 -0.65
N VAL A 154 -9.89 9.60 0.13
CA VAL A 154 -11.26 10.11 0.13
C VAL A 154 -11.26 11.54 -0.39
N GLU A 155 -12.08 11.80 -1.42
CA GLU A 155 -12.38 13.13 -1.90
C GLU A 155 -13.75 13.56 -1.38
N GLY A 156 -13.83 14.74 -0.79
CA GLY A 156 -15.08 15.23 -0.21
C GLY A 156 -14.96 16.63 0.36
N VAL A 157 -16.04 17.11 0.95
CA VAL A 157 -16.09 18.43 1.59
C VAL A 157 -15.74 18.28 3.06
N VAL A 158 -14.77 19.06 3.51
CA VAL A 158 -14.36 19.10 4.93
C VAL A 158 -15.18 20.15 5.66
N GLU A 159 -15.88 19.73 6.71
CA GLU A 159 -16.71 20.57 7.55
C GLU A 159 -16.21 20.54 8.99
N ARG A 160 -16.56 21.56 9.77
CA ARG A 160 -16.37 21.51 11.22
C ARG A 160 -17.27 20.46 11.82
N ASP A 161 -16.73 19.66 12.72
CA ASP A 161 -17.53 18.74 13.51
C ASP A 161 -17.99 19.46 14.79
N GLU A 162 -19.27 19.79 14.85
CA GLU A 162 -19.88 20.49 16.00
C GLU A 162 -19.88 19.64 17.28
N TYR A 163 -19.77 18.31 17.15
CA TYR A 163 -19.82 17.37 18.26
C TYR A 163 -18.44 16.87 18.70
N GLY A 164 -17.40 17.06 17.90
CA GLY A 164 -16.04 16.53 18.11
C GLY A 164 -15.10 17.41 18.96
N GLY A 165 -15.57 18.53 19.51
CA GLY A 165 -14.77 19.45 20.33
C GLY A 165 -14.15 20.61 19.52
N LYS A 166 -13.36 21.49 20.21
CA LYS A 166 -12.73 22.65 19.56
C LYS A 166 -11.76 22.17 18.47
N ASN A 167 -11.98 22.62 17.22
CA ASN A 167 -11.17 22.34 16.03
C ASN A 167 -11.25 20.90 15.52
N SER A 168 -12.35 20.19 15.75
CA SER A 168 -12.60 18.91 15.12
C SER A 168 -13.21 19.09 13.73
N TYR A 169 -12.75 18.29 12.77
CA TYR A 169 -13.24 18.29 11.40
C TYR A 169 -13.75 16.90 11.02
N LYS A 170 -14.71 16.87 10.10
CA LYS A 170 -15.20 15.66 9.43
C LYS A 170 -15.20 15.89 7.93
N ILE A 171 -15.15 14.84 7.14
CA ILE A 171 -15.26 14.91 5.69
C ILE A 171 -16.52 14.20 5.22
N ILE A 172 -17.30 14.86 4.38
CA ILE A 172 -18.43 14.25 3.68
C ILE A 172 -17.90 13.69 2.37
N ALA A 173 -17.80 12.37 2.28
CA ALA A 173 -17.25 11.68 1.14
C ALA A 173 -18.10 11.86 -0.12
N LYS A 174 -17.47 12.21 -1.23
CA LYS A 174 -18.02 12.20 -2.59
C LYS A 174 -17.46 11.03 -3.40
N LYS A 175 -16.18 10.72 -3.18
CA LYS A 175 -15.45 9.65 -3.87
C LYS A 175 -14.49 8.96 -2.91
N ILE A 176 -14.36 7.64 -3.06
CA ILE A 176 -13.44 6.83 -2.25
C ILE A 176 -12.64 5.96 -3.21
N LEU A 177 -11.33 5.97 -3.07
CA LEU A 177 -10.41 5.24 -3.93
C LEU A 177 -9.43 4.43 -3.07
N THR A 178 -8.97 3.30 -3.59
CA THR A 178 -7.75 2.69 -3.08
C THR A 178 -6.55 3.57 -3.43
N PHE A 179 -5.42 3.37 -2.78
CA PHE A 179 -4.24 4.18 -3.04
C PHE A 179 -3.74 4.04 -4.49
N ASP A 180 -3.81 2.83 -5.05
CA ASP A 180 -3.43 2.56 -6.45
C ASP A 180 -4.40 3.21 -7.44
N GLN A 181 -5.71 3.16 -7.16
CA GLN A 181 -6.71 3.89 -7.97
C GLN A 181 -6.48 5.40 -7.92
N ALA A 182 -6.15 5.94 -6.75
CA ALA A 182 -5.85 7.35 -6.59
C ALA A 182 -4.57 7.77 -7.34
N ARG A 183 -3.53 6.92 -7.35
CA ARG A 183 -2.36 7.15 -8.20
C ARG A 183 -2.73 7.22 -9.66
N ARG A 184 -3.47 6.21 -10.15
CA ARG A 184 -3.89 6.15 -11.56
C ARG A 184 -4.67 7.38 -11.98
N GLU A 185 -5.52 7.90 -11.10
CA GLU A 185 -6.37 9.05 -11.40
C GLU A 185 -5.66 10.40 -11.22
N TYR A 186 -4.83 10.54 -10.19
CA TYR A 186 -4.28 11.84 -9.82
C TYR A 186 -2.85 12.09 -10.29
N VAL A 187 -2.13 11.05 -10.71
CA VAL A 187 -0.82 11.19 -11.33
C VAL A 187 -0.99 11.52 -12.81
N LYS A 188 -0.39 12.62 -13.24
CA LYS A 188 -0.35 13.06 -14.63
C LYS A 188 0.60 12.20 -15.46
N ASN A 189 1.82 12.05 -14.97
CA ASN A 189 2.85 11.23 -15.62
C ASN A 189 3.86 10.70 -14.59
N ILE A 190 4.61 9.68 -15.02
CA ILE A 190 5.80 9.18 -14.34
C ILE A 190 7.00 9.78 -15.04
N SER A 191 7.78 10.59 -14.32
CA SER A 191 9.05 11.08 -14.84
C SER A 191 10.18 10.15 -14.41
N ILE A 192 10.91 9.61 -15.38
CA ILE A 192 12.11 8.78 -15.19
C ILE A 192 13.32 9.59 -15.62
N HIS A 193 14.17 9.96 -14.65
CA HIS A 193 15.40 10.67 -14.92
C HIS A 193 16.49 9.68 -15.30
N LEU A 194 17.12 9.93 -16.45
CA LEU A 194 18.18 9.10 -17.03
C LEU A 194 19.46 9.92 -17.15
N ASP A 195 20.56 9.36 -16.70
CA ASP A 195 21.91 9.88 -16.92
C ASP A 195 22.68 8.98 -17.89
N ASN A 196 23.94 9.33 -18.21
CA ASN A 196 24.81 8.59 -19.12
C ASN A 196 25.14 7.14 -18.67
N LYS A 197 24.72 6.72 -17.48
CA LYS A 197 25.02 5.39 -16.91
C LYS A 197 24.01 4.34 -17.35
N PHE A 198 22.84 4.76 -17.84
CA PHE A 198 21.78 3.81 -18.23
C PHE A 198 21.96 3.36 -19.67
N ASP A 199 21.98 2.02 -19.84
CA ASP A 199 21.93 1.41 -21.17
C ASP A 199 20.52 1.53 -21.78
N GLN A 200 20.44 2.06 -23.01
CA GLN A 200 19.17 2.30 -23.72
C GLN A 200 18.32 1.02 -23.85
N ASN A 201 18.95 -0.12 -24.15
CA ASN A 201 18.23 -1.38 -24.35
C ASN A 201 17.60 -1.87 -23.04
N SER A 202 18.31 -1.73 -21.95
CA SER A 202 17.82 -2.08 -20.61
C SER A 202 16.63 -1.19 -20.19
N VAL A 203 16.70 0.11 -20.45
CA VAL A 203 15.59 1.05 -20.21
C VAL A 203 14.34 0.64 -20.98
N ILE A 204 14.50 0.41 -22.30
CA ILE A 204 13.38 0.05 -23.18
C ILE A 204 12.79 -1.30 -22.79
N SER A 205 13.61 -2.28 -22.41
CA SER A 205 13.13 -3.62 -22.05
C SER A 205 12.24 -3.57 -20.80
N VAL A 206 12.66 -2.87 -19.74
CA VAL A 206 11.89 -2.73 -18.50
C VAL A 206 10.58 -1.96 -18.73
N ILE A 207 10.63 -0.88 -19.51
CA ILE A 207 9.41 -0.12 -19.82
C ILE A 207 8.44 -0.98 -20.64
N LYS A 208 8.91 -1.77 -21.60
CA LYS A 208 8.07 -2.69 -22.39
C LYS A 208 7.45 -3.79 -21.54
N GLU A 209 8.17 -4.32 -20.58
CA GLU A 209 7.68 -5.35 -19.66
C GLU A 209 6.56 -4.84 -18.77
N LEU A 210 6.64 -3.58 -18.32
CA LEU A 210 5.65 -2.95 -17.45
C LEU A 210 4.52 -2.25 -18.22
N ALA A 211 4.65 -2.11 -19.54
CA ALA A 211 3.70 -1.40 -20.38
C ALA A 211 2.35 -2.13 -20.47
N ILE A 212 1.28 -1.36 -20.35
CA ILE A 212 -0.10 -1.81 -20.56
C ILE A 212 -0.78 -0.93 -21.62
N ALA A 213 -1.72 -1.53 -22.37
CA ALA A 213 -2.27 -0.86 -23.54
C ALA A 213 -3.35 0.20 -23.24
N ASP A 214 -4.14 0.02 -22.17
CA ASP A 214 -5.41 0.76 -22.06
C ASP A 214 -5.60 1.58 -20.79
N GLU A 215 -4.96 1.24 -19.68
CA GLU A 215 -5.26 1.88 -18.38
C GLU A 215 -3.99 2.15 -17.56
N GLY A 216 -3.17 3.10 -17.95
CA GLY A 216 -1.95 3.46 -17.21
C GLY A 216 -1.66 4.94 -17.23
N ASN A 217 -0.60 5.30 -16.57
CA ASN A 217 -0.11 6.66 -16.55
C ASN A 217 0.99 6.85 -17.59
N GLN A 218 1.02 8.05 -18.19
CA GLN A 218 2.00 8.47 -19.17
C GLN A 218 3.41 8.41 -18.61
N VAL A 219 4.37 7.96 -19.40
CA VAL A 219 5.79 7.94 -19.05
C VAL A 219 6.52 9.06 -19.76
N LEU A 220 7.27 9.86 -18.99
CA LEU A 220 8.15 10.92 -19.43
C LEU A 220 9.59 10.52 -19.10
N LEU A 221 10.45 10.43 -20.10
CA LEU A 221 11.88 10.23 -19.91
C LEU A 221 12.56 11.60 -19.92
N SER A 222 13.23 11.92 -18.82
CA SER A 222 14.06 13.13 -18.69
C SER A 222 15.51 12.71 -18.74
N TYR A 223 16.21 13.09 -19.80
CA TYR A 223 17.64 12.82 -19.99
C TYR A 223 18.44 14.09 -19.74
N GLU A 224 19.45 14.00 -18.93
CA GLU A 224 20.36 15.11 -18.62
C GLU A 224 21.81 14.66 -18.75
N ALA A 225 22.58 15.37 -19.59
CA ALA A 225 24.00 15.20 -19.79
C ALA A 225 24.69 16.58 -19.78
N GLU A 226 26.02 16.60 -19.72
CA GLU A 226 26.81 17.86 -19.64
C GLU A 226 26.52 18.86 -20.76
N GLU A 227 26.20 18.38 -21.97
CA GLU A 227 26.00 19.23 -23.15
C GLU A 227 24.58 19.23 -23.71
N ALA A 228 23.68 18.37 -23.18
CA ALA A 228 22.31 18.21 -23.70
C ALA A 228 21.33 17.79 -22.62
N SER A 229 20.11 18.34 -22.70
CA SER A 229 18.97 17.86 -21.96
C SER A 229 17.81 17.58 -22.92
N ALA A 230 17.04 16.52 -22.66
CA ALA A 230 15.88 16.18 -23.46
C ALA A 230 14.77 15.61 -22.57
N GLU A 231 13.53 15.98 -22.89
CA GLU A 231 12.34 15.33 -22.34
C GLU A 231 11.62 14.60 -23.47
N ILE A 232 11.36 13.32 -23.25
CA ILE A 232 10.73 12.43 -24.24
C ILE A 232 9.47 11.87 -23.62
N GLU A 233 8.34 12.25 -24.15
CA GLU A 233 7.04 11.66 -23.79
C GLU A 233 6.85 10.38 -24.58
N LEU A 234 6.68 9.24 -23.89
CA LEU A 234 6.50 7.97 -24.57
C LEU A 234 5.07 7.84 -25.16
N PRO A 235 4.91 7.15 -26.30
CA PRO A 235 3.60 6.88 -26.87
C PRO A 235 2.66 6.12 -25.94
N ILE A 236 1.36 6.21 -26.20
CA ILE A 236 0.29 5.61 -25.38
C ILE A 236 0.37 4.08 -25.23
N ASN A 237 1.12 3.39 -26.08
CA ASN A 237 1.40 1.97 -25.95
C ASN A 237 2.45 1.63 -24.87
N TYR A 238 2.97 2.64 -24.18
CA TYR A 238 3.94 2.51 -23.07
C TYR A 238 3.41 3.11 -21.77
N LEU A 239 2.09 3.09 -21.56
CA LEU A 239 1.50 3.46 -20.28
C LEU A 239 1.88 2.44 -19.21
N ILE A 240 2.10 2.90 -18.00
CA ILE A 240 2.44 2.02 -16.86
C ILE A 240 1.36 2.12 -15.78
N ASP A 241 0.87 0.96 -15.30
CA ASP A 241 0.00 0.90 -14.13
C ASP A 241 0.81 1.15 -12.85
N LEU A 242 0.41 2.15 -12.06
CA LEU A 242 1.11 2.61 -10.87
C LEU A 242 0.78 1.78 -9.61
N LYS A 243 0.77 0.44 -9.73
CA LYS A 243 0.74 -0.44 -8.57
C LYS A 243 2.07 -0.40 -7.81
N ASP A 244 2.02 -0.71 -6.51
CA ASP A 244 3.21 -0.73 -5.67
C ASP A 244 4.34 -1.61 -6.23
N GLU A 245 3.98 -2.76 -6.82
CA GLU A 245 4.92 -3.69 -7.45
C GLU A 245 5.69 -3.05 -8.61
N ASN A 246 4.98 -2.39 -9.53
CA ASN A 246 5.58 -1.74 -10.69
C ASN A 246 6.46 -0.54 -10.28
N ILE A 247 6.01 0.23 -9.29
CA ILE A 247 6.80 1.32 -8.72
C ILE A 247 8.08 0.77 -8.06
N LYS A 248 7.99 -0.36 -7.35
CA LYS A 248 9.14 -1.03 -6.73
C LYS A 248 10.15 -1.48 -7.80
N ILE A 249 9.69 -2.09 -8.90
CA ILE A 249 10.53 -2.48 -10.04
C ILE A 249 11.22 -1.24 -10.64
N LEU A 250 10.47 -0.18 -10.94
CA LEU A 250 11.03 1.06 -11.48
C LEU A 250 12.10 1.66 -10.56
N LYS A 251 11.81 1.76 -9.26
CA LYS A 251 12.76 2.31 -8.27
C LYS A 251 13.99 1.44 -8.07
N ASN A 252 13.87 0.13 -8.20
CA ASN A 252 15.02 -0.80 -8.11
C ASN A 252 15.90 -0.72 -9.36
N THR A 253 15.29 -0.57 -10.54
CA THR A 253 16.02 -0.51 -11.82
C THR A 253 16.68 0.85 -12.04
N PHE A 254 15.93 1.94 -11.82
CA PHE A 254 16.41 3.29 -12.16
C PHE A 254 16.94 4.08 -10.96
N GLY A 255 16.74 3.58 -9.74
CA GLY A 255 17.05 4.29 -8.50
C GLY A 255 15.86 5.10 -7.96
N LYS A 256 15.78 5.19 -6.63
CA LYS A 256 14.63 5.84 -5.94
C LYS A 256 14.50 7.33 -6.28
N ASP A 257 15.62 8.02 -6.46
CA ASP A 257 15.66 9.46 -6.70
C ASP A 257 15.40 9.82 -8.16
N ASN A 258 15.54 8.87 -9.07
CA ASN A 258 15.33 9.06 -10.50
C ASN A 258 13.87 8.83 -10.93
N ILE A 259 13.00 8.34 -10.04
CA ILE A 259 11.57 8.14 -10.30
C ILE A 259 10.76 9.20 -9.57
N ASN A 260 10.06 10.03 -10.33
CA ASN A 260 9.17 11.05 -9.80
C ASN A 260 7.74 10.90 -10.35
N LEU A 261 6.74 10.91 -9.46
CA LEU A 261 5.34 10.96 -9.83
C LEU A 261 4.88 12.40 -9.86
N VAL A 262 4.49 12.86 -11.05
CA VAL A 262 3.96 14.22 -11.26
C VAL A 262 2.44 14.17 -11.17
N TYR A 263 1.88 14.95 -10.26
CA TYR A 263 0.44 14.99 -10.02
C TYR A 263 -0.26 16.11 -10.80
N HIS A 264 -1.52 15.89 -11.15
CA HIS A 264 -2.36 16.95 -11.70
C HIS A 264 -2.47 18.12 -10.72
N SER A 265 -2.46 19.34 -11.26
CA SER A 265 -2.72 20.54 -10.47
C SER A 265 -4.07 20.43 -9.77
N ARG A 266 -4.16 20.86 -8.50
CA ARG A 266 -5.40 20.80 -7.69
C ARG A 266 -6.52 21.71 -8.18
N SER A 267 -6.24 22.60 -9.13
CA SER A 267 -7.20 23.55 -9.70
C SER A 267 -8.33 22.90 -10.52
N HIS A 268 -8.34 21.59 -10.70
CA HIS A 268 -9.36 20.86 -11.44
C HIS A 268 -10.45 20.20 -10.56
N LEU A 269 -10.55 20.57 -9.28
CA LEU A 269 -11.62 20.11 -8.36
C LEU A 269 -12.89 20.99 -8.41
N ASN A 270 -13.12 21.67 -9.55
CA ASN A 270 -14.35 22.47 -9.80
C ASN A 270 -15.49 21.59 -10.30
#